data_fee7fabe955871b62eeef9ab9ddd49ba
#
_entry.id   fee7fabe955871b62eeef9ab9ddd49ba
#
_cell.length_a   1.000
_cell.length_b   1.000
_cell.length_c   1.000
_cell.angle_alpha   90.00
_cell.angle_beta   90.00
_cell.angle_gamma   90.00
#
_symmetry.space_group_name_H-M   'P 1'
#
loop_
_entity.id
_entity.type
_entity.pdbx_description
1 polymer ?
#
loop_
_entity_poly.entity_id
_entity_poly.type
_entity_poly.pdbx_seq_one_letter_code
_entity_poly.pdbx_strand_id
1 'polypeptide(L)'
;MSYPEDVLALVTGGAGGIGAATAAKLRAEGVRTVTADLAPGADELLDVTDPEAVAALVDRLGPVGILVHGAGVVGPSRPLAELDLDAWRNTFRVNVDGTFLLCRAVVPGMVRAGWGRIVTLASIAAKDGNPAQSAYSASKAAVVALTKSLGKELATTGVLVNAVAPAAVSTPMNAHTDPAVLARSQSLTPMGRFGRAEEIAELIGWLCSEQVSFSTGAVYDASGGRATY
;
A
#
# COMPACT_ATOMS: atom_id res chain seq x y z
N MET A 1 -11.97 12.29 11.28
CA MET A 1 -11.90 12.75 9.87
C MET A 1 -13.29 12.62 9.28
N SER A 2 -13.60 13.29 8.14
CA SER A 2 -14.89 13.11 7.45
C SER A 2 -14.73 12.20 6.24
N TYR A 3 -15.76 11.39 6.01
CA TYR A 3 -15.86 10.46 4.88
C TYR A 3 -17.28 10.53 4.34
N PRO A 4 -17.51 10.22 3.06
CA PRO A 4 -18.88 10.11 2.56
C PRO A 4 -19.69 9.08 3.34
N GLU A 5 -20.97 9.34 3.50
CA GLU A 5 -21.90 8.42 4.14
C GLU A 5 -21.91 7.07 3.40
N ASP A 6 -21.93 5.97 4.16
CA ASP A 6 -21.94 4.58 3.65
C ASP A 6 -20.75 4.18 2.74
N VAL A 7 -19.65 4.96 2.72
CA VAL A 7 -18.49 4.60 1.92
C VAL A 7 -17.90 3.26 2.35
N LEU A 8 -17.57 2.40 1.37
CA LEU A 8 -16.89 1.14 1.60
C LEU A 8 -15.38 1.29 1.33
N ALA A 9 -14.57 0.87 2.29
CA ALA A 9 -13.13 0.71 2.16
C ALA A 9 -12.75 -0.77 1.97
N LEU A 10 -11.88 -1.02 0.99
CA LEU A 10 -11.18 -2.29 0.82
C LEU A 10 -9.71 -2.09 1.19
N VAL A 11 -9.22 -2.86 2.16
CA VAL A 11 -7.83 -2.82 2.64
C VAL A 11 -7.17 -4.16 2.37
N THR A 12 -6.24 -4.25 1.44
CA THR A 12 -5.45 -5.47 1.20
C THR A 12 -4.17 -5.50 2.01
N GLY A 13 -3.64 -6.67 2.30
CA GLY A 13 -2.60 -6.84 3.31
C GLY A 13 -3.18 -6.65 4.73
N GLY A 14 -4.48 -6.91 4.88
CA GLY A 14 -5.28 -6.54 6.04
C GLY A 14 -5.18 -7.47 7.24
N ALA A 15 -4.53 -8.63 7.10
CA ALA A 15 -4.33 -9.57 8.21
C ALA A 15 -3.28 -9.10 9.24
N GLY A 16 -2.48 -8.08 8.92
CA GLY A 16 -1.44 -7.62 9.85
C GLY A 16 -0.80 -6.29 9.48
N GLY A 17 0.12 -5.85 10.32
CA GLY A 17 0.97 -4.68 10.09
C GLY A 17 0.18 -3.40 9.77
N ILE A 18 0.64 -2.67 8.76
CA ILE A 18 0.05 -1.38 8.36
C ILE A 18 -1.40 -1.57 7.87
N GLY A 19 -1.69 -2.65 7.15
CA GLY A 19 -3.05 -2.91 6.65
C GLY A 19 -4.05 -3.10 7.77
N ALA A 20 -3.75 -3.95 8.76
CA ALA A 20 -4.62 -4.16 9.92
C ALA A 20 -4.81 -2.88 10.75
N ALA A 21 -3.72 -2.11 11.00
CA ALA A 21 -3.81 -0.84 11.70
C ALA A 21 -4.66 0.18 10.94
N THR A 22 -4.53 0.23 9.61
CA THR A 22 -5.36 1.10 8.75
C THR A 22 -6.83 0.70 8.79
N ALA A 23 -7.13 -0.59 8.71
CA ALA A 23 -8.50 -1.07 8.81
C ALA A 23 -9.12 -0.74 10.17
N ALA A 24 -8.37 -0.93 11.27
CA ALA A 24 -8.81 -0.55 12.60
C ALA A 24 -9.08 0.95 12.70
N LYS A 25 -8.20 1.79 12.17
CA LYS A 25 -8.37 3.25 12.11
C LYS A 25 -9.63 3.64 11.35
N LEU A 26 -9.84 3.14 10.15
CA LEU A 26 -11.02 3.47 9.33
C LEU A 26 -12.32 3.02 10.01
N ARG A 27 -12.34 1.81 10.59
CA ARG A 27 -13.49 1.30 11.37
C ARG A 27 -13.81 2.17 12.57
N ALA A 28 -12.78 2.62 13.32
CA ALA A 28 -12.94 3.51 14.47
C ALA A 28 -13.52 4.88 14.08
N GLU A 29 -13.36 5.31 12.85
CA GLU A 29 -13.92 6.54 12.28
C GLU A 29 -15.29 6.32 11.57
N GLY A 30 -15.88 5.13 11.72
CA GLY A 30 -17.21 4.81 11.19
C GLY A 30 -17.24 4.36 9.72
N VAL A 31 -16.06 4.16 9.08
CA VAL A 31 -15.99 3.69 7.70
C VAL A 31 -16.25 2.18 7.64
N ARG A 32 -17.20 1.75 6.83
CA ARG A 32 -17.42 0.33 6.52
C ARG A 32 -16.16 -0.22 5.83
N THR A 33 -15.44 -1.13 6.49
CA THR A 33 -14.12 -1.58 6.03
C THR A 33 -14.08 -3.09 5.92
N VAL A 34 -13.68 -3.59 4.76
CA VAL A 34 -13.39 -4.99 4.47
C VAL A 34 -11.88 -5.14 4.28
N THR A 35 -11.30 -6.11 4.98
CA THR A 35 -9.90 -6.49 4.83
C THR A 35 -9.77 -7.72 3.94
N ALA A 36 -8.72 -7.78 3.10
CA ALA A 36 -8.41 -8.93 2.26
C ALA A 36 -6.92 -9.28 2.37
N ASP A 37 -6.62 -10.58 2.47
CA ASP A 37 -5.23 -11.07 2.59
C ASP A 37 -5.16 -12.55 2.18
N LEU A 38 -3.97 -13.07 1.88
CA LEU A 38 -3.70 -14.50 1.79
C LEU A 38 -3.56 -15.16 3.17
N ALA A 39 -3.15 -14.39 4.18
CA ALA A 39 -3.02 -14.88 5.55
C ALA A 39 -4.39 -14.92 6.25
N PRO A 40 -4.60 -15.87 7.18
CA PRO A 40 -5.80 -15.89 7.99
C PRO A 40 -5.91 -14.65 8.88
N GLY A 41 -7.14 -14.24 9.21
CA GLY A 41 -7.42 -13.08 10.05
C GLY A 41 -7.92 -11.84 9.31
N ALA A 42 -7.92 -11.86 7.98
CA ALA A 42 -8.68 -10.90 7.18
C ALA A 42 -10.14 -11.35 7.00
N ASP A 43 -11.02 -10.42 6.63
CA ASP A 43 -12.43 -10.73 6.36
C ASP A 43 -12.60 -11.58 5.10
N GLU A 44 -11.70 -11.41 4.12
CA GLU A 44 -11.70 -12.09 2.83
C GLU A 44 -10.34 -12.73 2.54
N LEU A 45 -10.34 -13.95 2.04
CA LEU A 45 -9.14 -14.60 1.51
C LEU A 45 -8.95 -14.16 0.05
N LEU A 46 -7.82 -13.52 -0.25
CA LEU A 46 -7.56 -12.99 -1.59
C LEU A 46 -6.08 -13.12 -1.98
N ASP A 47 -5.83 -13.80 -3.09
CA ASP A 47 -4.58 -13.62 -3.84
C ASP A 47 -4.73 -12.40 -4.77
N VAL A 48 -4.04 -11.32 -4.45
CA VAL A 48 -4.08 -10.09 -5.26
C VAL A 48 -3.50 -10.26 -6.66
N THR A 49 -2.84 -11.38 -6.94
CA THR A 49 -2.25 -11.71 -8.25
C THR A 49 -3.20 -12.51 -9.14
N ASP A 50 -4.36 -12.89 -8.63
CA ASP A 50 -5.41 -13.60 -9.37
C ASP A 50 -6.44 -12.58 -9.89
N PRO A 51 -6.49 -12.33 -11.21
CA PRO A 51 -7.38 -11.33 -11.79
C PRO A 51 -8.86 -11.69 -11.64
N GLU A 52 -9.20 -12.99 -11.63
CA GLU A 52 -10.58 -13.45 -11.50
C GLU A 52 -11.04 -13.31 -10.05
N ALA A 53 -10.21 -13.68 -9.07
CA ALA A 53 -10.49 -13.53 -7.66
C ALA A 53 -10.65 -12.04 -7.27
N VAL A 54 -9.79 -11.16 -7.79
CA VAL A 54 -9.88 -9.71 -7.56
C VAL A 54 -11.19 -9.15 -8.14
N ALA A 55 -11.53 -9.49 -9.38
CA ALA A 55 -12.76 -9.04 -10.01
C ALA A 55 -13.99 -9.52 -9.25
N ALA A 56 -14.06 -10.83 -8.94
CA ALA A 56 -15.17 -11.43 -8.20
C ALA A 56 -15.35 -10.81 -6.80
N LEU A 57 -14.26 -10.50 -6.10
CA LEU A 57 -14.34 -9.82 -4.81
C LEU A 57 -14.95 -8.42 -4.96
N VAL A 58 -14.44 -7.60 -5.88
CA VAL A 58 -14.92 -6.22 -6.07
C VAL A 58 -16.39 -6.21 -6.52
N ASP A 59 -16.79 -7.12 -7.41
CA ASP A 59 -18.18 -7.26 -7.86
C ASP A 59 -19.10 -7.63 -6.70
N ARG A 60 -18.70 -8.55 -5.83
CA ARG A 60 -19.48 -8.98 -4.65
C ARG A 60 -19.58 -7.89 -3.58
N LEU A 61 -18.54 -7.10 -3.40
CA LEU A 61 -18.52 -6.00 -2.44
C LEU A 61 -19.41 -4.83 -2.89
N GLY A 62 -19.57 -4.66 -4.19
CA GLY A 62 -20.24 -3.50 -4.78
C GLY A 62 -19.31 -2.28 -4.85
N PRO A 63 -19.86 -1.05 -4.80
CA PRO A 63 -19.06 0.16 -4.99
C PRO A 63 -18.02 0.35 -3.88
N VAL A 64 -16.76 0.11 -4.19
CA VAL A 64 -15.63 0.42 -3.31
C VAL A 64 -15.25 1.89 -3.54
N GLY A 65 -15.40 2.72 -2.51
CA GLY A 65 -15.03 4.14 -2.56
C GLY A 65 -13.61 4.41 -2.06
N ILE A 66 -13.06 3.54 -1.21
CA ILE A 66 -11.70 3.66 -0.69
C ILE A 66 -10.95 2.35 -0.96
N LEU A 67 -9.79 2.43 -1.61
CA LEU A 67 -8.84 1.33 -1.73
C LEU A 67 -7.54 1.67 -1.01
N VAL A 68 -7.17 0.86 -0.01
CA VAL A 68 -5.84 0.87 0.57
C VAL A 68 -5.13 -0.41 0.17
N HIS A 69 -4.14 -0.31 -0.72
CA HIS A 69 -3.41 -1.48 -1.19
C HIS A 69 -2.11 -1.64 -0.41
N GLY A 70 -2.15 -2.49 0.63
CA GLY A 70 -1.04 -2.80 1.50
C GLY A 70 -0.42 -4.19 1.28
N ALA A 71 -1.06 -5.05 0.49
CA ALA A 71 -0.49 -6.35 0.16
C ALA A 71 0.82 -6.21 -0.61
N GLY A 72 1.82 -6.98 -0.23
CA GLY A 72 3.13 -6.94 -0.87
C GLY A 72 4.16 -7.83 -0.18
N VAL A 73 5.22 -8.14 -0.90
CA VAL A 73 6.33 -8.97 -0.42
C VAL A 73 7.66 -8.27 -0.65
N VAL A 74 8.61 -8.51 0.26
CA VAL A 74 10.01 -8.03 0.10
C VAL A 74 10.77 -8.92 -0.89
N GLY A 75 10.42 -10.19 -0.95
CA GLY A 75 11.20 -11.18 -1.68
C GLY A 75 12.52 -11.52 -0.95
N PRO A 76 13.39 -12.36 -1.56
CA PRO A 76 14.65 -12.72 -0.95
C PRO A 76 15.65 -11.56 -0.96
N SER A 77 16.36 -11.37 0.14
CA SER A 77 17.47 -10.41 0.25
C SER A 77 18.75 -11.05 -0.24
N ARG A 78 19.13 -10.77 -1.51
CA ARG A 78 20.34 -11.29 -2.17
C ARG A 78 20.97 -10.26 -3.09
N PRO A 79 22.30 -10.27 -3.31
CA PRO A 79 22.93 -9.51 -4.37
C PRO A 79 22.25 -9.75 -5.72
N LEU A 80 22.17 -8.73 -6.58
CA LEU A 80 21.48 -8.83 -7.87
C LEU A 80 21.99 -9.99 -8.74
N ALA A 81 23.31 -10.23 -8.73
CA ALA A 81 23.94 -11.31 -9.50
C ALA A 81 23.54 -12.72 -9.04
N GLU A 82 23.02 -12.85 -7.82
CA GLU A 82 22.61 -14.10 -7.21
C GLU A 82 21.08 -14.24 -7.11
N LEU A 83 20.35 -13.21 -7.54
CA LEU A 83 18.90 -13.21 -7.47
C LEU A 83 18.33 -14.05 -8.58
N ASP A 84 17.53 -15.04 -8.21
CA ASP A 84 16.79 -15.90 -9.12
C ASP A 84 15.72 -15.08 -9.88
N LEU A 85 15.58 -15.37 -11.17
CA LEU A 85 14.63 -14.69 -12.05
C LEU A 85 13.17 -14.92 -11.62
N ASP A 86 12.84 -16.10 -11.10
CA ASP A 86 11.48 -16.38 -10.65
C ASP A 86 11.15 -15.65 -9.34
N ALA A 87 12.12 -15.48 -8.45
CA ALA A 87 11.98 -14.63 -7.27
C ALA A 87 11.79 -13.15 -7.64
N TRP A 88 12.55 -12.66 -8.64
CA TRP A 88 12.35 -11.32 -9.22
C TRP A 88 10.93 -11.18 -9.75
N ARG A 89 10.49 -12.07 -10.62
CA ARG A 89 9.15 -12.06 -11.23
C ARG A 89 8.05 -12.13 -10.20
N ASN A 90 8.19 -13.02 -9.20
CA ASN A 90 7.19 -13.13 -8.13
C ASN A 90 7.05 -11.83 -7.32
N THR A 91 8.16 -11.14 -7.04
CA THR A 91 8.12 -9.85 -6.34
C THR A 91 7.34 -8.81 -7.16
N PHE A 92 7.56 -8.76 -8.48
CA PHE A 92 6.80 -7.87 -9.36
C PHE A 92 5.34 -8.28 -9.48
N ARG A 93 5.06 -9.58 -9.64
CA ARG A 93 3.70 -10.10 -9.72
C ARG A 93 2.86 -9.69 -8.51
N VAL A 94 3.39 -9.85 -7.30
CA VAL A 94 2.64 -9.45 -6.09
C VAL A 94 2.55 -7.93 -5.97
N ASN A 95 3.69 -7.22 -6.04
CA ASN A 95 3.73 -5.81 -5.70
C ASN A 95 3.19 -4.89 -6.81
N VAL A 96 3.37 -5.26 -8.09
CA VAL A 96 3.02 -4.40 -9.23
C VAL A 96 1.73 -4.87 -9.90
N ASP A 97 1.67 -6.16 -10.32
CA ASP A 97 0.47 -6.66 -11.00
C ASP A 97 -0.72 -6.66 -10.02
N GLY A 98 -0.51 -7.02 -8.74
CA GLY A 98 -1.55 -6.91 -7.71
C GLY A 98 -2.08 -5.48 -7.54
N THR A 99 -1.18 -4.48 -7.54
CA THR A 99 -1.58 -3.06 -7.51
C THR A 99 -2.41 -2.69 -8.74
N PHE A 100 -1.94 -3.10 -9.92
CA PHE A 100 -2.64 -2.84 -11.18
C PHE A 100 -4.04 -3.48 -11.18
N LEU A 101 -4.16 -4.74 -10.81
CA LEU A 101 -5.43 -5.48 -10.84
C LEU A 101 -6.47 -4.86 -9.92
N LEU A 102 -6.09 -4.51 -8.70
CA LEU A 102 -6.99 -3.85 -7.75
C LEU A 102 -7.42 -2.46 -8.21
N CYS A 103 -6.47 -1.62 -8.66
CA CYS A 103 -6.81 -0.30 -9.20
C CYS A 103 -7.76 -0.43 -10.40
N ARG A 104 -7.46 -1.34 -11.34
CA ARG A 104 -8.31 -1.59 -12.51
C ARG A 104 -9.72 -2.01 -12.14
N ALA A 105 -9.87 -2.80 -11.09
CA ALA A 105 -11.17 -3.29 -10.65
C ALA A 105 -12.03 -2.20 -9.99
N VAL A 106 -11.45 -1.34 -9.13
CA VAL A 106 -12.23 -0.36 -8.36
C VAL A 106 -12.46 0.97 -9.10
N VAL A 107 -11.53 1.41 -9.95
CA VAL A 107 -11.57 2.73 -10.62
C VAL A 107 -12.87 2.98 -11.39
N PRO A 108 -13.43 2.05 -12.19
CA PRO A 108 -14.67 2.31 -12.90
C PRO A 108 -15.85 2.64 -11.98
N GLY A 109 -15.93 2.00 -10.82
CA GLY A 109 -16.94 2.28 -9.80
C GLY A 109 -16.77 3.67 -9.18
N MET A 110 -15.53 4.02 -8.79
CA MET A 110 -15.20 5.33 -8.23
C MET A 110 -15.49 6.47 -9.20
N VAL A 111 -15.12 6.31 -10.48
CA VAL A 111 -15.40 7.33 -11.52
C VAL A 111 -16.89 7.53 -11.73
N ARG A 112 -17.69 6.45 -11.78
CA ARG A 112 -19.17 6.58 -11.85
C ARG A 112 -19.77 7.27 -10.63
N ALA A 113 -19.21 7.07 -9.46
CA ALA A 113 -19.63 7.74 -8.22
C ALA A 113 -19.17 9.20 -8.13
N GLY A 114 -18.22 9.64 -8.96
CA GLY A 114 -17.62 10.98 -8.90
C GLY A 114 -16.77 11.20 -7.65
N TRP A 115 -16.41 10.12 -6.93
CA TRP A 115 -15.60 10.16 -5.72
C TRP A 115 -14.81 8.86 -5.52
N GLY A 116 -13.58 8.97 -5.08
CA GLY A 116 -12.77 7.81 -4.70
C GLY A 116 -11.43 8.21 -4.08
N ARG A 117 -10.90 7.32 -3.26
CA ARG A 117 -9.57 7.45 -2.65
C ARG A 117 -8.80 6.15 -2.82
N ILE A 118 -7.65 6.25 -3.45
CA ILE A 118 -6.72 5.11 -3.61
C ILE A 118 -5.42 5.49 -2.92
N VAL A 119 -5.00 4.66 -1.96
CA VAL A 119 -3.71 4.78 -1.28
C VAL A 119 -2.91 3.49 -1.49
N THR A 120 -1.76 3.61 -2.16
CA THR A 120 -0.85 2.49 -2.38
C THR A 120 0.31 2.53 -1.39
N LEU A 121 0.78 1.38 -0.94
CA LEU A 121 1.98 1.27 -0.11
C LEU A 121 3.23 1.14 -0.99
N ALA A 122 3.95 2.26 -1.16
CA ALA A 122 5.29 2.29 -1.69
C ALA A 122 6.32 1.87 -0.59
N SER A 123 7.49 2.44 -0.60
CA SER A 123 8.54 2.23 0.40
C SER A 123 9.63 3.29 0.22
N ILE A 124 10.38 3.60 1.28
CA ILE A 124 11.64 4.32 1.17
C ILE A 124 12.61 3.63 0.19
N ALA A 125 12.54 2.30 0.07
CA ALA A 125 13.33 1.53 -0.89
C ALA A 125 13.07 1.93 -2.37
N ALA A 126 11.90 2.50 -2.67
CA ALA A 126 11.59 3.03 -4.00
C ALA A 126 12.38 4.31 -4.33
N LYS A 127 12.81 5.04 -3.31
CA LYS A 127 13.57 6.29 -3.43
C LYS A 127 15.07 6.05 -3.34
N ASP A 128 15.51 5.34 -2.28
CA ASP A 128 16.94 5.16 -1.97
C ASP A 128 17.57 3.98 -2.73
N GLY A 129 16.78 2.93 -3.01
CA GLY A 129 17.32 1.62 -3.38
C GLY A 129 18.03 0.94 -2.20
N ASN A 130 17.59 -0.26 -1.80
CA ASN A 130 18.26 -1.00 -0.73
C ASN A 130 19.23 -2.04 -1.33
N PRO A 131 20.47 -2.12 -0.85
CA PRO A 131 21.37 -3.23 -1.21
C PRO A 131 20.72 -4.59 -0.93
N ALA A 132 20.95 -5.55 -1.81
CA ALA A 132 20.39 -6.90 -1.77
C ALA A 132 18.83 -6.98 -1.84
N GLN A 133 18.15 -5.89 -2.17
CA GLN A 133 16.69 -5.83 -2.33
C GLN A 133 16.30 -5.19 -3.67
N SER A 134 17.02 -5.46 -4.73
CA SER A 134 16.82 -4.84 -6.05
C SER A 134 15.42 -5.08 -6.62
N ALA A 135 14.88 -6.31 -6.52
CA ALA A 135 13.53 -6.62 -6.97
C ALA A 135 12.46 -5.81 -6.19
N TYR A 136 12.60 -5.77 -4.87
CA TYR A 136 11.71 -5.00 -4.01
C TYR A 136 11.76 -3.50 -4.33
N SER A 137 12.95 -2.93 -4.36
CA SER A 137 13.16 -1.50 -4.64
C SER A 137 12.58 -1.12 -6.00
N ALA A 138 12.88 -1.90 -7.04
CA ALA A 138 12.36 -1.68 -8.38
C ALA A 138 10.83 -1.83 -8.44
N SER A 139 10.25 -2.84 -7.78
CA SER A 139 8.79 -3.03 -7.75
C SER A 139 8.08 -1.87 -7.03
N LYS A 140 8.64 -1.37 -5.92
CA LYS A 140 8.06 -0.23 -5.19
C LYS A 140 8.24 1.10 -5.94
N ALA A 141 9.30 1.26 -6.74
CA ALA A 141 9.44 2.37 -7.67
C ALA A 141 8.39 2.30 -8.81
N ALA A 142 8.08 1.10 -9.31
CA ALA A 142 6.99 0.90 -10.27
C ALA A 142 5.62 1.29 -9.68
N VAL A 143 5.33 0.94 -8.42
CA VAL A 143 4.12 1.38 -7.72
C VAL A 143 4.04 2.90 -7.62
N VAL A 144 5.17 3.58 -7.34
CA VAL A 144 5.23 5.05 -7.35
C VAL A 144 4.88 5.62 -8.72
N ALA A 145 5.45 5.06 -9.80
CA ALA A 145 5.18 5.51 -11.17
C ALA A 145 3.71 5.29 -11.55
N LEU A 146 3.14 4.11 -11.22
CA LEU A 146 1.73 3.78 -11.44
C LEU A 146 0.81 4.77 -10.71
N THR A 147 1.09 5.04 -9.43
CA THR A 147 0.35 6.03 -8.63
C THR A 147 0.33 7.41 -9.30
N LYS A 148 1.47 7.87 -9.80
CA LYS A 148 1.59 9.17 -10.48
C LYS A 148 0.82 9.20 -11.79
N SER A 149 0.87 8.13 -12.59
CA SER A 149 0.14 8.03 -13.85
C SER A 149 -1.37 8.04 -13.59
N LEU A 150 -1.83 7.14 -12.72
CA LEU A 150 -3.26 7.00 -12.41
C LEU A 150 -3.83 8.27 -11.76
N GLY A 151 -3.07 8.93 -10.88
CA GLY A 151 -3.47 10.21 -10.28
C GLY A 151 -3.70 11.31 -11.31
N LYS A 152 -2.87 11.35 -12.37
CA LYS A 152 -3.05 12.30 -13.50
C LYS A 152 -4.23 11.95 -14.38
N GLU A 153 -4.41 10.65 -14.69
CA GLU A 153 -5.52 10.16 -15.50
C GLU A 153 -6.87 10.46 -14.85
N LEU A 154 -6.94 10.40 -13.52
CA LEU A 154 -8.19 10.57 -12.76
C LEU A 154 -8.41 11.98 -12.20
N ALA A 155 -7.51 12.94 -12.45
CA ALA A 155 -7.48 14.24 -11.79
C ALA A 155 -8.78 15.06 -11.89
N THR A 156 -9.61 14.83 -12.91
CA THR A 156 -10.89 15.54 -13.13
C THR A 156 -12.12 14.72 -12.76
N THR A 157 -11.95 13.52 -12.20
CA THR A 157 -13.05 12.57 -11.95
C THR A 157 -13.54 12.56 -10.51
N GLY A 158 -12.91 13.31 -9.60
CA GLY A 158 -13.16 13.24 -8.17
C GLY A 158 -12.41 12.12 -7.44
N VAL A 159 -11.65 11.29 -8.19
CA VAL A 159 -10.84 10.21 -7.62
C VAL A 159 -9.41 10.69 -7.40
N LEU A 160 -8.92 10.55 -6.16
CA LEU A 160 -7.54 10.90 -5.80
C LEU A 160 -6.72 9.63 -5.53
N VAL A 161 -5.51 9.60 -6.10
CA VAL A 161 -4.60 8.45 -6.01
C VAL A 161 -3.27 8.90 -5.46
N ASN A 162 -2.89 8.40 -4.28
CA ASN A 162 -1.64 8.76 -3.63
C ASN A 162 -0.90 7.52 -3.12
N ALA A 163 0.38 7.66 -2.86
CA ALA A 163 1.20 6.63 -2.23
C ALA A 163 1.75 7.10 -0.89
N VAL A 164 1.94 6.16 0.03
CA VAL A 164 2.74 6.36 1.24
C VAL A 164 4.02 5.57 1.10
N ALA A 165 5.17 6.16 1.44
CA ALA A 165 6.48 5.55 1.40
C ALA A 165 7.08 5.42 2.81
N PRO A 166 6.76 4.35 3.56
CA PRO A 166 7.31 4.13 4.88
C PRO A 166 8.79 3.72 4.82
N ALA A 167 9.55 4.06 5.87
CA ALA A 167 10.78 3.34 6.20
C ALA A 167 10.45 2.05 6.97
N ALA A 168 11.39 1.56 7.78
CA ALA A 168 11.14 0.38 8.59
C ALA A 168 10.06 0.67 9.64
N VAL A 169 9.00 -0.14 9.61
CA VAL A 169 7.87 -0.09 10.52
C VAL A 169 7.84 -1.39 11.33
N SER A 170 7.59 -1.29 12.62
CA SER A 170 7.46 -2.46 13.50
C SER A 170 6.20 -3.24 13.12
N THR A 171 6.39 -4.32 12.35
CA THR A 171 5.30 -5.19 11.84
C THR A 171 5.74 -6.64 11.87
N PRO A 172 4.81 -7.60 11.82
CA PRO A 172 5.14 -9.02 11.70
C PRO A 172 6.05 -9.36 10.50
N MET A 173 6.01 -8.57 9.43
CA MET A 173 6.89 -8.74 8.26
C MET A 173 8.38 -8.69 8.64
N ASN A 174 8.75 -7.96 9.68
CA ASN A 174 10.12 -7.83 10.15
C ASN A 174 10.53 -8.88 11.21
N ALA A 175 9.61 -9.73 11.65
CA ALA A 175 9.86 -10.69 12.75
C ALA A 175 10.99 -11.69 12.45
N HIS A 176 11.25 -11.97 11.19
CA HIS A 176 12.29 -12.89 10.73
C HIS A 176 13.48 -12.19 10.05
N THR A 177 13.53 -10.84 10.13
CA THR A 177 14.63 -10.07 9.54
C THR A 177 15.86 -10.14 10.46
N ASP A 178 17.03 -10.33 9.86
CA ASP A 178 18.31 -10.34 10.59
C ASP A 178 18.45 -9.09 11.48
N PRO A 179 18.79 -9.26 12.76
CA PRO A 179 18.99 -8.13 13.69
C PRO A 179 19.98 -7.07 13.20
N ALA A 180 21.03 -7.47 12.46
CA ALA A 180 21.99 -6.53 11.89
C ALA A 180 21.35 -5.66 10.79
N VAL A 181 20.46 -6.24 9.96
CA VAL A 181 19.68 -5.51 8.95
C VAL A 181 18.70 -4.54 9.60
N LEU A 182 18.05 -4.97 10.69
CA LEU A 182 17.15 -4.10 11.46
C LEU A 182 17.91 -2.94 12.11
N ALA A 183 19.05 -3.21 12.76
CA ALA A 183 19.89 -2.17 13.37
C ALA A 183 20.40 -1.16 12.33
N ARG A 184 20.82 -1.64 11.14
CA ARG A 184 21.19 -0.77 10.03
C ARG A 184 20.01 0.09 9.56
N SER A 185 18.81 -0.49 9.38
CA SER A 185 17.61 0.25 9.00
C SER A 185 17.27 1.34 10.01
N GLN A 186 17.41 1.05 11.29
CA GLN A 186 17.19 2.02 12.38
C GLN A 186 18.23 3.14 12.35
N SER A 187 19.50 2.82 12.14
CA SER A 187 20.59 3.82 12.08
C SER A 187 20.46 4.78 10.89
N LEU A 188 19.80 4.36 9.81
CA LEU A 188 19.52 5.21 8.65
C LEU A 188 18.30 6.12 8.87
N THR A 189 17.54 5.93 9.94
CA THR A 189 16.35 6.72 10.24
C THR A 189 16.71 7.83 11.22
N PRO A 190 16.66 9.13 10.87
CA PRO A 190 17.06 10.24 11.76
C PRO A 190 16.29 10.27 13.10
N MET A 191 15.03 9.84 13.13
CA MET A 191 14.28 9.69 14.39
C MET A 191 14.81 8.57 15.30
N GLY A 192 15.79 7.76 14.88
CA GLY A 192 16.45 6.74 15.69
C GLY A 192 15.59 5.55 16.09
N ARG A 193 14.42 5.38 15.50
CA ARG A 193 13.46 4.30 15.81
C ARG A 193 12.72 3.84 14.57
N PHE A 194 12.10 2.66 14.67
CA PHE A 194 11.09 2.24 13.70
C PHE A 194 9.79 3.04 13.87
N GLY A 195 9.08 3.23 12.76
CA GLY A 195 7.70 3.69 12.77
C GLY A 195 6.79 2.61 13.41
N ARG A 196 5.65 3.02 13.94
CA ARG A 196 4.58 2.11 14.32
C ARG A 196 3.56 2.03 13.19
N ALA A 197 2.88 0.90 13.07
CA ALA A 197 1.85 0.71 12.05
C ALA A 197 0.72 1.75 12.19
N GLU A 198 0.37 2.12 13.41
CA GLU A 198 -0.64 3.14 13.72
C GLU A 198 -0.24 4.53 13.21
N GLU A 199 1.05 4.89 13.27
CA GLU A 199 1.54 6.19 12.77
C GLU A 199 1.37 6.29 11.24
N ILE A 200 1.57 5.18 10.54
CA ILE A 200 1.33 5.11 9.09
C ILE A 200 -0.18 5.11 8.78
N ALA A 201 -0.97 4.41 9.61
CA ALA A 201 -2.42 4.35 9.46
C ALA A 201 -3.09 5.72 9.64
N GLU A 202 -2.57 6.59 10.52
CA GLU A 202 -3.05 7.98 10.67
C GLU A 202 -2.91 8.77 9.36
N LEU A 203 -1.74 8.69 8.71
CA LEU A 203 -1.50 9.34 7.43
C LEU A 203 -2.39 8.76 6.32
N ILE A 204 -2.53 7.43 6.27
CA ILE A 204 -3.40 6.76 5.28
C ILE A 204 -4.86 7.16 5.51
N GLY A 205 -5.34 7.17 6.75
CA GLY A 205 -6.70 7.61 7.08
C GLY A 205 -6.98 9.02 6.59
N TRP A 206 -6.06 9.96 6.82
CA TRP A 206 -6.18 11.32 6.30
C TRP A 206 -6.23 11.33 4.76
N LEU A 207 -5.37 10.58 4.07
CA LEU A 207 -5.37 10.48 2.61
C LEU A 207 -6.66 9.86 2.04
N CYS A 208 -7.37 9.05 2.82
CA CYS A 208 -8.65 8.46 2.45
C CYS A 208 -9.85 9.38 2.73
N SER A 209 -9.67 10.48 3.43
CA SER A 209 -10.75 11.37 3.87
C SER A 209 -11.14 12.43 2.83
N GLU A 210 -12.25 13.14 3.08
CA GLU A 210 -12.68 14.32 2.30
C GLU A 210 -11.79 15.54 2.52
N GLN A 211 -10.96 15.54 3.57
CA GLN A 211 -10.03 16.65 3.87
C GLN A 211 -8.93 16.78 2.83
N VAL A 212 -8.65 15.72 2.06
CA VAL A 212 -7.72 15.75 0.94
C VAL A 212 -8.49 16.08 -0.34
N SER A 213 -8.24 17.26 -0.91
CA SER A 213 -8.95 17.75 -2.10
C SER A 213 -8.02 18.20 -3.25
N PHE A 214 -6.77 18.56 -2.95
CA PHE A 214 -5.82 19.09 -3.94
C PHE A 214 -4.49 18.31 -3.97
N SER A 215 -4.56 17.00 -3.67
CA SER A 215 -3.40 16.12 -3.73
C SER A 215 -3.74 14.81 -4.42
N THR A 216 -3.14 14.59 -5.60
CA THR A 216 -3.22 13.33 -6.35
C THR A 216 -1.88 13.08 -7.05
N GLY A 217 -1.51 11.82 -7.22
CA GLY A 217 -0.21 11.42 -7.77
C GLY A 217 0.97 11.71 -6.83
N ALA A 218 0.74 12.06 -5.58
CA ALA A 218 1.78 12.36 -4.61
C ALA A 218 2.32 11.10 -3.92
N VAL A 219 3.57 11.19 -3.46
CA VAL A 219 4.21 10.16 -2.65
C VAL A 219 4.56 10.77 -1.29
N TYR A 220 3.79 10.41 -0.29
CA TYR A 220 3.94 10.93 1.06
C TYR A 220 5.04 10.16 1.80
N ASP A 221 6.03 10.90 2.27
CA ASP A 221 7.09 10.34 3.08
C ASP A 221 6.61 10.00 4.50
N ALA A 222 6.91 8.79 4.95
CA ALA A 222 6.67 8.34 6.31
C ALA A 222 7.91 7.58 6.82
N SER A 223 9.09 8.17 6.60
CA SER A 223 10.39 7.51 6.79
C SER A 223 11.14 7.94 8.05
N GLY A 224 10.56 8.79 8.90
CA GLY A 224 11.24 9.31 10.08
C GLY A 224 12.44 10.20 9.72
N GLY A 225 12.36 10.90 8.58
CA GLY A 225 13.38 11.82 8.09
C GLY A 225 14.45 11.17 7.18
N ARG A 226 14.30 9.88 6.81
CA ARG A 226 15.28 9.18 5.96
C ARG A 226 15.23 9.65 4.50
N ALA A 227 14.05 9.95 3.97
CA ALA A 227 13.92 10.44 2.61
C ALA A 227 14.48 11.85 2.46
N THR A 228 15.12 12.11 1.32
CA THR A 228 15.70 13.42 0.98
C THR A 228 14.93 14.16 -0.12
N TYR A 229 13.94 13.52 -0.73
CA TYR A 229 13.06 14.10 -1.78
C TYR A 229 11.69 13.42 -1.80
#